data_19dbb6e9613e3ae5b70ef4401af1c096
#
_entry.id   19dbb6e9613e3ae5b70ef4401af1c096
#
_cell.length_a   1.000
_cell.length_b   1.000
_cell.length_c   1.000
_cell.angle_alpha   90.00
_cell.angle_beta   90.00
_cell.angle_gamma   90.00
#
_symmetry.space_group_name_H-M   'P 1'
#
loop_
_entity.id
_entity.type
_entity.pdbx_description
1 polymer ?
#
loop_
_entity_poly.entity_id
_entity_poly.type
_entity_poly.pdbx_seq_one_letter_code
_entity_poly.pdbx_strand_id
1 'polypeptide(L)'
;MKILIIGGTGLISTAITNQLHERGADLTLYNRGRTQVRIPPGVKILHGDRRNYAEFEKQMQEAGPFDCVIDMVGFVPEDAESVIRAFRGRIEQFIFCSTVCVYGGPATRYPIREDEPRRPVTGYGANKAKCEDILLEAGQRGDFAVTIMRPSQTYGEGGTIVHSLGWRTTYIDRMRKGKPIIVHGDGSCLWAACHISDVAKGFIGAIGNPLAYGRCYNVTGEEWMTWNRYHEGVAEALGVPLPRLVHIPADVMAQIAPKRFSISIEIFQYPSIFDNRAAQADLGFEYTIPWVEGVKRTVAWLDAHGKIENSDEDPFDDRVIEAWERHGKMLAEELAALDA
;
A
#
# COMPACT_ATOMS: atom_id res chain seq x y z
N MET A 1 -14.96 -22.40 8.37
CA MET A 1 -14.93 -21.71 7.05
C MET A 1 -13.62 -22.02 6.38
N LYS A 2 -13.63 -22.45 5.12
CA LYS A 2 -12.45 -22.74 4.31
C LYS A 2 -12.09 -21.53 3.49
N ILE A 3 -10.91 -20.99 3.69
CA ILE A 3 -10.47 -19.72 3.09
C ILE A 3 -9.30 -19.98 2.15
N LEU A 4 -9.42 -19.51 0.91
CA LEU A 4 -8.31 -19.46 -0.05
C LEU A 4 -7.75 -18.04 -0.09
N ILE A 5 -6.42 -17.90 0.00
CA ILE A 5 -5.74 -16.63 -0.23
C ILE A 5 -4.86 -16.76 -1.48
N ILE A 6 -5.22 -16.03 -2.53
CA ILE A 6 -4.41 -15.95 -3.75
C ILE A 6 -3.34 -14.88 -3.53
N GLY A 7 -2.06 -15.30 -3.49
CA GLY A 7 -0.93 -14.41 -3.16
C GLY A 7 -0.69 -14.25 -1.65
N GLY A 8 -0.95 -15.29 -0.84
CA GLY A 8 -0.89 -15.27 0.64
C GLY A 8 0.49 -15.04 1.28
N THR A 9 1.53 -14.72 0.51
CA THR A 9 2.92 -14.49 0.98
C THR A 9 3.45 -13.08 0.65
N GLY A 10 2.58 -12.16 0.27
CA GLY A 10 2.91 -10.75 0.07
C GLY A 10 2.91 -9.94 1.37
N LEU A 11 3.14 -8.64 1.29
CA LEU A 11 3.26 -7.75 2.46
C LEU A 11 2.01 -7.79 3.35
N ILE A 12 0.85 -7.41 2.83
CA ILE A 12 -0.42 -7.41 3.58
C ILE A 12 -0.88 -8.85 3.86
N SER A 13 -0.78 -9.72 2.85
CA SER A 13 -1.33 -11.08 2.96
C SER A 13 -0.63 -11.96 3.98
N THR A 14 0.65 -11.71 4.28
CA THR A 14 1.35 -12.39 5.38
C THR A 14 0.69 -12.08 6.72
N ALA A 15 0.33 -10.82 6.97
CA ALA A 15 -0.39 -10.42 8.19
C ALA A 15 -1.79 -11.05 8.26
N ILE A 16 -2.52 -11.09 7.13
CA ILE A 16 -3.83 -11.77 7.04
C ILE A 16 -3.68 -13.27 7.35
N THR A 17 -2.71 -13.93 6.71
CA THR A 17 -2.45 -15.37 6.90
C THR A 17 -2.14 -15.70 8.35
N ASN A 18 -1.25 -14.93 9.00
CA ASN A 18 -0.86 -15.16 10.39
C ASN A 18 -2.05 -14.97 11.34
N GLN A 19 -2.78 -13.86 11.23
CA GLN A 19 -3.92 -13.58 12.10
C GLN A 19 -5.08 -14.57 11.91
N LEU A 20 -5.33 -15.04 10.68
CA LEU A 20 -6.33 -16.09 10.43
C LEU A 20 -5.90 -17.44 10.99
N HIS A 21 -4.61 -17.78 10.85
CA HIS A 21 -4.06 -19.00 11.44
C HIS A 21 -4.18 -19.00 12.97
N GLU A 22 -3.83 -17.90 13.62
CA GLU A 22 -3.97 -17.72 15.08
C GLU A 22 -5.42 -17.88 15.55
N ARG A 23 -6.40 -17.57 14.70
CA ARG A 23 -7.83 -17.77 14.93
C ARG A 23 -8.34 -19.19 14.59
N GLY A 24 -7.44 -20.09 14.17
CA GLY A 24 -7.77 -21.47 13.81
C GLY A 24 -8.55 -21.64 12.50
N ALA A 25 -8.44 -20.69 11.56
CA ALA A 25 -9.10 -20.80 10.27
C ALA A 25 -8.48 -21.91 9.38
N ASP A 26 -9.32 -22.60 8.59
CA ASP A 26 -8.88 -23.58 7.58
C ASP A 26 -8.37 -22.84 6.35
N LEU A 27 -7.04 -22.69 6.24
CA LEU A 27 -6.38 -21.86 5.26
C LEU A 27 -5.72 -22.68 4.15
N THR A 28 -5.93 -22.21 2.92
CA THR A 28 -5.16 -22.61 1.74
C THR A 28 -4.56 -21.37 1.10
N LEU A 29 -3.26 -21.39 0.79
CA LEU A 29 -2.59 -20.33 0.04
C LEU A 29 -2.32 -20.80 -1.38
N TYR A 30 -2.54 -19.92 -2.36
CA TYR A 30 -2.10 -20.13 -3.74
C TYR A 30 -1.00 -19.14 -4.10
N ASN A 31 0.20 -19.64 -4.41
CA ASN A 31 1.34 -18.79 -4.75
C ASN A 31 2.37 -19.49 -5.64
N ARG A 32 3.34 -18.73 -6.17
CA ARG A 32 4.38 -19.24 -7.09
C ARG A 32 5.54 -19.97 -6.39
N GLY A 33 5.57 -20.01 -5.06
CA GLY A 33 6.66 -20.59 -4.28
C GLY A 33 8.00 -19.85 -4.37
N ARG A 34 8.03 -18.60 -4.85
CA ARG A 34 9.28 -17.83 -5.06
C ARG A 34 9.71 -16.99 -3.87
N THR A 35 8.79 -16.70 -2.96
CA THR A 35 9.05 -15.86 -1.78
C THR A 35 9.34 -16.74 -0.59
N GLN A 36 10.52 -16.55 0.03
CA GLN A 36 10.88 -17.21 1.27
C GLN A 36 10.18 -16.48 2.44
N VAL A 37 8.94 -16.81 2.69
CA VAL A 37 8.19 -16.32 3.85
C VAL A 37 7.91 -17.50 4.76
N ARG A 38 8.05 -17.28 6.05
CA ARG A 38 7.68 -18.28 7.06
C ARG A 38 6.16 -18.39 7.09
N ILE A 39 5.63 -19.48 6.57
CA ILE A 39 4.21 -19.81 6.62
C ILE A 39 3.95 -20.58 7.91
N PRO A 40 2.89 -20.28 8.67
CA PRO A 40 2.54 -21.02 9.86
C PRO A 40 2.33 -22.52 9.57
N PRO A 41 2.67 -23.42 10.51
CA PRO A 41 2.49 -24.85 10.31
C PRO A 41 1.01 -25.21 10.14
N GLY A 42 0.72 -26.18 9.27
CA GLY A 42 -0.64 -26.63 9.00
C GLY A 42 -1.39 -25.86 7.90
N VAL A 43 -0.86 -24.74 7.44
CA VAL A 43 -1.43 -24.00 6.31
C VAL A 43 -1.14 -24.74 5.00
N LYS A 44 -2.19 -25.04 4.24
CA LYS A 44 -2.12 -25.70 2.93
C LYS A 44 -1.55 -24.79 1.87
N ILE A 45 -0.68 -25.28 1.01
CA ILE A 45 -0.10 -24.50 -0.08
C ILE A 45 -0.37 -25.19 -1.40
N LEU A 46 -0.92 -24.43 -2.34
CA LEU A 46 -1.04 -24.79 -3.74
C LEU A 46 -0.06 -23.94 -4.54
N HIS A 47 0.75 -24.59 -5.37
CA HIS A 47 1.73 -23.90 -6.20
C HIS A 47 1.24 -23.72 -7.63
N GLY A 48 1.32 -22.49 -8.14
CA GLY A 48 0.99 -22.18 -9.52
C GLY A 48 1.19 -20.70 -9.85
N ASP A 49 1.12 -20.37 -11.12
CA ASP A 49 1.14 -18.97 -11.59
C ASP A 49 -0.26 -18.57 -12.02
N ARG A 50 -0.88 -17.62 -11.29
CA ARG A 50 -2.22 -17.15 -11.62
C ARG A 50 -2.33 -16.52 -13.02
N ARG A 51 -1.21 -16.10 -13.64
CA ARG A 51 -1.19 -15.57 -15.01
C ARG A 51 -1.24 -16.63 -16.08
N ASN A 52 -1.01 -17.89 -15.72
CA ASN A 52 -1.41 -19.01 -16.56
C ASN A 52 -2.90 -19.30 -16.28
N TYR A 53 -3.78 -18.50 -16.85
CA TYR A 53 -5.20 -18.48 -16.51
C TYR A 53 -5.87 -19.85 -16.65
N ALA A 54 -5.62 -20.58 -17.73
CA ALA A 54 -6.22 -21.89 -17.97
C ALA A 54 -5.83 -22.92 -16.88
N GLU A 55 -4.56 -22.94 -16.50
CA GLU A 55 -4.07 -23.83 -15.46
C GLU A 55 -4.55 -23.40 -14.07
N PHE A 56 -4.55 -22.08 -13.80
CA PHE A 56 -5.08 -21.51 -12.56
C PHE A 56 -6.57 -21.89 -12.40
N GLU A 57 -7.39 -21.65 -13.39
CA GLU A 57 -8.81 -21.95 -13.36
C GLU A 57 -9.09 -23.44 -13.12
N LYS A 58 -8.35 -24.32 -13.80
CA LYS A 58 -8.40 -25.77 -13.58
C LYS A 58 -8.01 -26.16 -12.14
N GLN A 59 -6.88 -25.64 -11.65
CA GLN A 59 -6.43 -25.90 -10.28
C GLN A 59 -7.44 -25.43 -9.23
N MET A 60 -8.07 -24.26 -9.42
CA MET A 60 -9.09 -23.76 -8.50
C MET A 60 -10.37 -24.59 -8.55
N GLN A 61 -10.72 -25.14 -9.72
CA GLN A 61 -11.85 -26.06 -9.86
C GLN A 61 -11.62 -27.40 -9.15
N GLU A 62 -10.37 -27.88 -9.12
CA GLU A 62 -10.00 -29.15 -8.49
C GLU A 62 -9.72 -29.01 -6.98
N ALA A 63 -9.28 -27.85 -6.52
CA ALA A 63 -8.81 -27.64 -5.15
C ALA A 63 -9.90 -27.39 -4.10
N GLY A 64 -11.12 -27.02 -4.52
CA GLY A 64 -12.23 -26.64 -3.62
C GLY A 64 -12.89 -27.81 -2.88
N PRO A 65 -13.96 -27.56 -2.12
CA PRO A 65 -14.67 -26.28 -2.02
C PRO A 65 -14.00 -25.27 -1.09
N PHE A 66 -14.18 -23.97 -1.40
CA PHE A 66 -13.86 -22.85 -0.50
C PHE A 66 -15.13 -22.07 -0.20
N ASP A 67 -15.23 -21.51 1.00
CA ASP A 67 -16.32 -20.63 1.39
C ASP A 67 -16.02 -19.17 1.00
N CYS A 68 -14.77 -18.74 1.24
CA CYS A 68 -14.28 -17.39 0.94
C CYS A 68 -12.95 -17.43 0.20
N VAL A 69 -12.81 -16.57 -0.81
CA VAL A 69 -11.56 -16.36 -1.55
C VAL A 69 -11.10 -14.91 -1.38
N ILE A 70 -9.84 -14.71 -0.99
CA ILE A 70 -9.20 -13.40 -0.87
C ILE A 70 -8.14 -13.29 -1.96
N ASP A 71 -8.30 -12.35 -2.89
CA ASP A 71 -7.31 -12.11 -3.95
C ASP A 71 -6.45 -10.88 -3.66
N MET A 72 -5.18 -11.15 -3.37
CA MET A 72 -4.16 -10.14 -3.05
C MET A 72 -3.30 -9.74 -4.27
N VAL A 73 -3.45 -10.42 -5.40
CA VAL A 73 -2.56 -10.29 -6.57
C VAL A 73 -3.29 -10.16 -7.91
N GLY A 74 -4.56 -9.75 -7.89
CA GLY A 74 -5.29 -9.34 -9.08
C GLY A 74 -4.88 -7.91 -9.48
N PHE A 75 -4.14 -7.74 -10.58
CA PHE A 75 -3.57 -6.45 -10.99
C PHE A 75 -4.10 -5.93 -12.32
N VAL A 76 -4.71 -6.78 -13.12
CA VAL A 76 -5.22 -6.43 -14.46
C VAL A 76 -6.63 -7.01 -14.66
N PRO A 77 -7.44 -6.45 -15.58
CA PRO A 77 -8.82 -6.92 -15.84
C PRO A 77 -8.93 -8.42 -16.08
N GLU A 78 -7.99 -9.01 -16.81
CA GLU A 78 -7.95 -10.44 -17.12
C GLU A 78 -7.83 -11.30 -15.86
N ASP A 79 -7.19 -10.78 -14.80
CA ASP A 79 -7.12 -11.42 -13.49
C ASP A 79 -8.53 -11.51 -12.86
N ALA A 80 -9.33 -10.45 -12.95
CA ALA A 80 -10.70 -10.43 -12.44
C ALA A 80 -11.63 -11.36 -13.25
N GLU A 81 -11.50 -11.37 -14.56
CA GLU A 81 -12.27 -12.28 -15.42
C GLU A 81 -11.94 -13.75 -15.13
N SER A 82 -10.66 -14.07 -14.92
CA SER A 82 -10.22 -15.44 -14.63
C SER A 82 -10.77 -15.95 -13.30
N VAL A 83 -10.80 -15.13 -12.24
CA VAL A 83 -11.40 -15.56 -10.96
C VAL A 83 -12.91 -15.76 -11.07
N ILE A 84 -13.61 -14.98 -11.90
CA ILE A 84 -15.03 -15.21 -12.16
C ILE A 84 -15.25 -16.58 -12.83
N ARG A 85 -14.45 -16.93 -13.85
CA ARG A 85 -14.54 -18.26 -14.51
C ARG A 85 -14.21 -19.40 -13.55
N ALA A 86 -13.24 -19.17 -12.63
CA ALA A 86 -12.83 -20.20 -11.67
C ALA A 86 -13.86 -20.44 -10.56
N PHE A 87 -14.55 -19.39 -10.08
CA PHE A 87 -15.31 -19.47 -8.82
C PHE A 87 -16.81 -19.22 -8.93
N ARG A 88 -17.35 -18.86 -10.10
CA ARG A 88 -18.79 -18.60 -10.30
C ARG A 88 -19.65 -19.75 -9.75
N GLY A 89 -20.56 -19.43 -8.82
CA GLY A 89 -21.48 -20.38 -8.19
C GLY A 89 -20.81 -21.45 -7.32
N ARG A 90 -19.54 -21.26 -6.93
CA ARG A 90 -18.75 -22.25 -6.19
C ARG A 90 -18.21 -21.75 -4.86
N ILE A 91 -18.31 -20.45 -4.61
CA ILE A 91 -17.92 -19.79 -3.35
C ILE A 91 -19.05 -18.88 -2.90
N GLU A 92 -19.08 -18.58 -1.61
CA GLU A 92 -20.03 -17.61 -1.07
C GLU A 92 -19.51 -16.19 -1.27
N GLN A 93 -18.23 -15.93 -0.96
CA GLN A 93 -17.65 -14.59 -0.94
C GLN A 93 -16.31 -14.52 -1.65
N PHE A 94 -16.12 -13.42 -2.39
CA PHE A 94 -14.84 -13.02 -2.98
C PHE A 94 -14.43 -11.65 -2.44
N ILE A 95 -13.27 -11.56 -1.79
CA ILE A 95 -12.69 -10.32 -1.25
C ILE A 95 -11.52 -9.91 -2.14
N PHE A 96 -11.60 -8.73 -2.73
CA PHE A 96 -10.57 -8.19 -3.62
C PHE A 96 -9.72 -7.14 -2.94
N CYS A 97 -8.41 -7.32 -2.96
CA CYS A 97 -7.45 -6.29 -2.55
C CYS A 97 -7.28 -5.28 -3.69
N SER A 98 -8.02 -4.20 -3.62
CA SER A 98 -7.87 -3.02 -4.47
C SER A 98 -6.86 -2.03 -3.88
N THR A 99 -7.07 -0.73 -4.00
CA THR A 99 -6.17 0.34 -3.54
C THR A 99 -6.89 1.68 -3.53
N VAL A 100 -6.47 2.60 -2.67
CA VAL A 100 -6.91 4.01 -2.74
C VAL A 100 -6.41 4.74 -4.01
N CYS A 101 -5.43 4.19 -4.73
CA CYS A 101 -4.97 4.77 -6.01
C CYS A 101 -6.07 4.81 -7.10
N VAL A 102 -7.21 4.16 -6.89
CA VAL A 102 -8.38 4.27 -7.78
C VAL A 102 -9.00 5.68 -7.76
N TYR A 103 -8.81 6.44 -6.68
CA TYR A 103 -9.39 7.79 -6.58
C TYR A 103 -8.61 8.84 -7.37
N GLY A 104 -7.26 8.74 -7.40
CA GLY A 104 -6.39 9.76 -7.96
C GLY A 104 -6.33 11.03 -7.09
N GLY A 105 -5.74 12.10 -7.63
CA GLY A 105 -5.61 13.39 -6.95
C GLY A 105 -5.73 14.56 -7.94
N PRO A 106 -6.18 15.76 -7.50
CA PRO A 106 -6.77 16.03 -6.18
C PRO A 106 -8.18 15.44 -6.05
N ALA A 107 -8.57 15.05 -4.83
CA ALA A 107 -9.91 14.59 -4.54
C ALA A 107 -10.92 15.76 -4.45
N THR A 108 -12.22 15.46 -4.57
CA THR A 108 -13.26 16.48 -4.49
C THR A 108 -13.54 16.93 -3.06
N ARG A 109 -13.20 16.08 -2.08
CA ARG A 109 -13.36 16.36 -0.64
C ARG A 109 -12.36 15.55 0.20
N TYR A 110 -12.12 16.01 1.42
CA TYR A 110 -11.28 15.34 2.41
C TYR A 110 -12.00 15.26 3.77
N PRO A 111 -11.86 14.16 4.53
CA PRO A 111 -11.20 12.90 4.12
C PRO A 111 -11.95 12.22 2.97
N ILE A 112 -11.20 11.46 2.15
CA ILE A 112 -11.72 10.76 0.97
C ILE A 112 -12.59 9.58 1.43
N ARG A 113 -13.80 9.48 0.87
CA ARG A 113 -14.77 8.42 1.16
C ARG A 113 -14.91 7.46 0.00
N GLU A 114 -15.56 6.33 0.23
CA GLU A 114 -15.74 5.27 -0.77
C GLU A 114 -16.54 5.70 -2.01
N ASP A 115 -17.40 6.72 -1.86
CA ASP A 115 -18.21 7.33 -2.93
C ASP A 115 -17.48 8.44 -3.72
N GLU A 116 -16.19 8.72 -3.40
CA GLU A 116 -15.36 9.64 -4.20
C GLU A 116 -15.25 9.14 -5.64
N PRO A 117 -15.40 9.99 -6.66
CA PRO A 117 -15.23 9.60 -8.05
C PRO A 117 -13.84 8.99 -8.31
N ARG A 118 -13.81 7.82 -8.94
CA ARG A 118 -12.56 7.15 -9.32
C ARG A 118 -11.95 7.82 -10.55
N ARG A 119 -10.82 8.46 -10.39
CA ARG A 119 -10.04 9.17 -11.42
C ARG A 119 -8.55 8.82 -11.31
N PRO A 120 -8.18 7.54 -11.48
CA PRO A 120 -6.82 7.09 -11.25
C PRO A 120 -5.83 7.80 -12.19
N VAL A 121 -4.70 8.25 -11.63
CA VAL A 121 -3.62 8.92 -12.36
C VAL A 121 -2.51 7.97 -12.79
N THR A 122 -2.50 6.74 -12.26
CA THR A 122 -1.51 5.70 -12.59
C THR A 122 -2.16 4.54 -13.35
N GLY A 123 -1.38 3.85 -14.18
CA GLY A 123 -1.83 2.62 -14.85
C GLY A 123 -2.24 1.53 -13.85
N TYR A 124 -1.55 1.47 -12.69
CA TYR A 124 -1.90 0.57 -11.60
C TYR A 124 -3.30 0.87 -11.05
N GLY A 125 -3.57 2.12 -10.69
CA GLY A 125 -4.89 2.53 -10.19
C GLY A 125 -6.00 2.32 -11.23
N ALA A 126 -5.73 2.63 -12.51
CA ALA A 126 -6.68 2.42 -13.60
C ALA A 126 -7.06 0.94 -13.79
N ASN A 127 -6.08 0.04 -13.73
CA ASN A 127 -6.33 -1.38 -13.81
C ASN A 127 -7.12 -1.91 -12.61
N LYS A 128 -6.77 -1.46 -11.39
CA LYS A 128 -7.52 -1.82 -10.18
C LYS A 128 -8.97 -1.35 -10.23
N ALA A 129 -9.22 -0.12 -10.72
CA ALA A 129 -10.59 0.39 -10.89
C ALA A 129 -11.40 -0.47 -11.87
N LYS A 130 -10.81 -0.90 -13.00
CA LYS A 130 -11.46 -1.82 -13.94
C LYS A 130 -11.74 -3.19 -13.31
N CYS A 131 -10.80 -3.73 -12.53
CA CYS A 131 -11.05 -4.98 -11.79
C CYS A 131 -12.23 -4.84 -10.81
N GLU A 132 -12.34 -3.71 -10.10
CA GLU A 132 -13.49 -3.44 -9.23
C GLU A 132 -14.80 -3.49 -9.99
N ASP A 133 -14.88 -2.83 -11.16
CA ASP A 133 -16.10 -2.82 -11.99
C ASP A 133 -16.51 -4.24 -12.41
N ILE A 134 -15.57 -5.01 -12.97
CA ILE A 134 -15.81 -6.39 -13.41
C ILE A 134 -16.29 -7.27 -12.26
N LEU A 135 -15.68 -7.17 -11.09
CA LEU A 135 -16.02 -7.99 -9.92
C LEU A 135 -17.36 -7.56 -9.31
N LEU A 136 -17.63 -6.26 -9.17
CA LEU A 136 -18.92 -5.77 -8.66
C LEU A 136 -20.09 -6.16 -9.58
N GLU A 137 -19.90 -6.11 -10.90
CA GLU A 137 -20.88 -6.62 -11.86
C GLU A 137 -21.11 -8.12 -11.69
N ALA A 138 -20.05 -8.92 -11.44
CA ALA A 138 -20.19 -10.35 -11.15
C ALA A 138 -21.01 -10.59 -9.88
N GLY A 139 -20.79 -9.79 -8.84
CA GLY A 139 -21.60 -9.82 -7.61
C GLY A 139 -23.06 -9.49 -7.85
N GLN A 140 -23.34 -8.46 -8.65
CA GLN A 140 -24.72 -8.07 -9.02
C GLN A 140 -25.45 -9.16 -9.83
N ARG A 141 -24.71 -9.92 -10.63
CA ARG A 141 -25.28 -11.10 -11.35
C ARG A 141 -25.54 -12.30 -10.45
N GLY A 142 -25.05 -12.28 -9.18
CA GLY A 142 -25.18 -13.39 -8.26
C GLY A 142 -24.14 -14.49 -8.46
N ASP A 143 -23.01 -14.18 -9.12
CA ASP A 143 -21.94 -15.15 -9.32
C ASP A 143 -21.31 -15.58 -7.98
N PHE A 144 -21.11 -14.64 -7.05
CA PHE A 144 -20.73 -14.73 -5.64
C PHE A 144 -20.86 -13.35 -4.98
N ALA A 145 -20.87 -13.27 -3.65
CA ALA A 145 -20.82 -11.98 -2.98
C ALA A 145 -19.42 -11.35 -3.13
N VAL A 146 -19.33 -10.04 -3.43
CA VAL A 146 -18.07 -9.33 -3.65
C VAL A 146 -17.84 -8.28 -2.55
N THR A 147 -16.63 -8.24 -2.03
CA THR A 147 -16.17 -7.14 -1.14
C THR A 147 -14.88 -6.57 -1.70
N ILE A 148 -14.80 -5.24 -1.82
CA ILE A 148 -13.62 -4.53 -2.30
C ILE A 148 -12.92 -3.84 -1.14
N MET A 149 -11.64 -4.15 -0.91
CA MET A 149 -10.81 -3.51 0.10
C MET A 149 -9.84 -2.54 -0.56
N ARG A 150 -9.82 -1.28 -0.12
CA ARG A 150 -8.96 -0.21 -0.64
C ARG A 150 -7.95 0.24 0.42
N PRO A 151 -6.84 -0.49 0.62
CA PRO A 151 -5.77 -0.03 1.50
C PRO A 151 -5.04 1.19 0.91
N SER A 152 -4.55 2.07 1.81
CA SER A 152 -3.63 3.16 1.48
C SER A 152 -2.18 2.65 1.43
N GLN A 153 -1.20 3.56 1.56
CA GLN A 153 0.19 3.16 1.76
C GLN A 153 0.29 2.22 2.96
N THR A 154 0.75 1.01 2.68
CA THR A 154 0.95 -0.03 3.70
C THR A 154 2.43 -0.25 3.96
N TYR A 155 2.78 -0.45 5.22
CA TYR A 155 4.14 -0.71 5.68
C TYR A 155 4.11 -1.73 6.83
N GLY A 156 5.26 -2.28 7.17
CA GLY A 156 5.38 -3.29 8.23
C GLY A 156 6.48 -4.29 7.93
N GLU A 157 6.54 -5.35 8.68
CA GLU A 157 7.52 -6.43 8.55
C GLU A 157 7.45 -7.08 7.15
N GLY A 158 8.55 -7.09 6.44
CA GLY A 158 8.63 -7.53 5.04
C GLY A 158 8.49 -6.42 3.99
N GLY A 159 8.15 -5.20 4.42
CA GLY A 159 8.07 -4.01 3.60
C GLY A 159 9.16 -2.98 3.91
N THR A 160 8.91 -1.72 3.54
CA THR A 160 9.81 -0.60 3.78
C THR A 160 9.03 0.67 4.12
N ILE A 161 9.75 1.71 4.52
CA ILE A 161 9.21 3.05 4.75
C ILE A 161 9.36 3.85 3.47
N VAL A 162 8.24 4.33 2.92
CA VAL A 162 8.22 5.15 1.71
C VAL A 162 8.74 6.57 2.00
N HIS A 163 9.35 7.20 1.01
CA HIS A 163 9.79 8.60 1.06
C HIS A 163 9.65 9.26 -0.32
N SER A 164 10.03 10.52 -0.46
CA SER A 164 9.85 11.28 -1.71
C SER A 164 10.44 10.63 -2.98
N LEU A 165 11.40 9.73 -2.84
CA LEU A 165 12.01 8.97 -3.95
C LEU A 165 11.48 7.52 -4.05
N GLY A 166 10.36 7.20 -3.36
CA GLY A 166 9.72 5.90 -3.39
C GLY A 166 10.12 4.97 -2.25
N TRP A 167 10.44 3.72 -2.53
CA TRP A 167 10.54 2.63 -1.54
C TRP A 167 11.96 2.20 -1.21
N ARG A 168 12.99 2.96 -1.58
CA ARG A 168 14.39 2.59 -1.31
C ARG A 168 14.72 2.74 0.17
N THR A 169 15.42 1.75 0.71
CA THR A 169 15.81 1.74 2.12
C THR A 169 17.02 2.62 2.43
N THR A 170 17.70 3.16 1.41
CA THR A 170 18.75 4.20 1.54
C THR A 170 18.27 5.39 2.35
N TYR A 171 16.97 5.69 2.33
CA TYR A 171 16.35 6.72 3.14
C TYR A 171 16.59 6.52 4.65
N ILE A 172 16.45 5.29 5.16
CA ILE A 172 16.65 4.94 6.57
C ILE A 172 18.12 5.11 6.95
N ASP A 173 19.03 4.70 6.07
CA ASP A 173 20.49 4.85 6.28
C ASP A 173 20.88 6.34 6.29
N ARG A 174 20.32 7.16 5.39
CA ARG A 174 20.51 8.63 5.39
C ARG A 174 20.06 9.26 6.70
N MET A 175 18.89 8.87 7.21
CA MET A 175 18.40 9.34 8.52
C MET A 175 19.40 9.03 9.63
N ARG A 176 19.91 7.79 9.69
CA ARG A 176 20.90 7.36 10.70
C ARG A 176 22.24 8.10 10.61
N LYS A 177 22.65 8.45 9.40
CA LYS A 177 23.89 9.21 9.14
C LYS A 177 23.73 10.71 9.30
N GLY A 178 22.53 11.20 9.64
CA GLY A 178 22.25 12.64 9.73
C GLY A 178 22.36 13.38 8.39
N LYS A 179 22.27 12.65 7.26
CA LYS A 179 22.29 13.24 5.91
C LYS A 179 20.98 13.94 5.59
N PRO A 180 20.99 15.07 4.88
CA PRO A 180 19.78 15.79 4.52
C PRO A 180 18.79 14.92 3.74
N ILE A 181 17.48 15.11 3.97
CA ILE A 181 16.39 14.36 3.36
C ILE A 181 15.62 15.26 2.39
N ILE A 182 15.42 14.80 1.17
CA ILE A 182 14.59 15.50 0.17
C ILE A 182 13.11 15.27 0.53
N VAL A 183 12.36 16.38 0.59
CA VAL A 183 10.91 16.40 0.80
C VAL A 183 10.25 17.11 -0.38
N HIS A 184 9.23 16.51 -0.97
CA HIS A 184 8.47 17.10 -2.07
C HIS A 184 7.56 18.23 -1.57
N GLY A 185 7.41 19.28 -2.38
CA GLY A 185 6.66 20.47 -2.00
C GLY A 185 7.28 21.15 -0.79
N ASP A 186 6.46 21.71 0.07
CA ASP A 186 6.84 22.29 1.37
C ASP A 186 6.71 21.29 2.54
N GLY A 187 6.36 20.05 2.24
CA GLY A 187 6.14 19.00 3.23
C GLY A 187 4.86 19.14 4.05
N SER A 188 3.96 20.09 3.72
CA SER A 188 2.71 20.31 4.44
C SER A 188 1.55 19.43 3.97
N CYS A 189 1.70 18.78 2.82
CA CYS A 189 0.67 17.90 2.27
C CYS A 189 0.38 16.74 3.24
N LEU A 190 -0.92 16.44 3.44
CA LEU A 190 -1.36 15.42 4.39
C LEU A 190 -1.26 14.00 3.81
N TRP A 191 -0.78 13.10 4.64
CA TRP A 191 -0.56 11.70 4.30
C TRP A 191 -1.03 10.77 5.41
N ALA A 192 -1.53 9.59 5.03
CA ALA A 192 -1.86 8.51 5.95
C ALA A 192 -1.20 7.19 5.50
N ALA A 193 -0.52 6.52 6.42
CA ALA A 193 0.04 5.20 6.24
C ALA A 193 -0.57 4.22 7.25
N CYS A 194 -0.76 2.97 6.86
CA CYS A 194 -1.35 1.95 7.73
C CYS A 194 -0.43 0.74 7.86
N HIS A 195 -0.20 0.29 9.10
CA HIS A 195 0.57 -0.92 9.33
C HIS A 195 -0.20 -2.15 8.84
N ILE A 196 0.50 -3.12 8.23
CA ILE A 196 -0.09 -4.33 7.66
C ILE A 196 -0.98 -5.11 8.63
N SER A 197 -0.63 -5.11 9.92
CA SER A 197 -1.43 -5.81 10.94
C SER A 197 -2.80 -5.18 11.16
N ASP A 198 -2.92 -3.85 11.02
CA ASP A 198 -4.21 -3.17 11.11
C ASP A 198 -5.00 -3.34 9.79
N VAL A 199 -4.33 -3.21 8.63
CA VAL A 199 -4.98 -3.50 7.35
C VAL A 199 -5.58 -4.90 7.33
N ALA A 200 -4.87 -5.90 7.86
CA ALA A 200 -5.36 -7.28 7.93
C ALA A 200 -6.69 -7.41 8.70
N LYS A 201 -6.92 -6.60 9.76
CA LYS A 201 -8.18 -6.61 10.52
C LYS A 201 -9.39 -6.29 9.63
N GLY A 202 -9.26 -5.32 8.72
CA GLY A 202 -10.32 -5.00 7.77
C GLY A 202 -10.69 -6.19 6.88
N PHE A 203 -9.68 -6.87 6.31
CA PHE A 203 -9.92 -8.08 5.51
C PHE A 203 -10.59 -9.19 6.32
N ILE A 204 -10.12 -9.41 7.54
CA ILE A 204 -10.65 -10.46 8.42
C ILE A 204 -12.08 -10.16 8.85
N GLY A 205 -12.38 -8.89 9.16
CA GLY A 205 -13.75 -8.46 9.52
C GLY A 205 -14.76 -8.56 8.37
N ALA A 206 -14.27 -8.62 7.12
CA ALA A 206 -15.12 -8.79 5.95
C ALA A 206 -15.49 -10.27 5.68
N ILE A 207 -14.70 -11.24 6.19
CA ILE A 207 -14.91 -12.67 5.90
C ILE A 207 -16.23 -13.17 6.48
N GLY A 208 -17.11 -13.67 5.61
CA GLY A 208 -18.43 -14.20 5.98
C GLY A 208 -19.36 -13.15 6.59
N ASN A 209 -19.09 -11.87 6.37
CA ASN A 209 -19.88 -10.76 6.90
C ASN A 209 -20.85 -10.23 5.84
N PRO A 210 -22.18 -10.47 5.96
CA PRO A 210 -23.16 -10.02 4.98
C PRO A 210 -23.23 -8.49 4.80
N LEU A 211 -22.81 -7.69 5.81
CA LEU A 211 -22.74 -6.23 5.69
C LEU A 211 -21.67 -5.79 4.67
N ALA A 212 -20.70 -6.66 4.40
CA ALA A 212 -19.61 -6.36 3.45
C ALA A 212 -19.98 -6.70 2.00
N TYR A 213 -21.07 -7.42 1.75
CA TYR A 213 -21.42 -7.90 0.42
C TYR A 213 -21.84 -6.74 -0.51
N GLY A 214 -21.21 -6.68 -1.68
CA GLY A 214 -21.44 -5.63 -2.68
C GLY A 214 -20.80 -4.27 -2.32
N ARG A 215 -19.96 -4.19 -1.30
CA ARG A 215 -19.42 -2.93 -0.79
C ARG A 215 -17.92 -2.76 -1.01
N CYS A 216 -17.50 -1.48 -1.02
CA CYS A 216 -16.11 -1.06 -1.02
C CYS A 216 -15.77 -0.45 0.34
N TYR A 217 -14.53 -0.64 0.82
CA TYR A 217 -14.07 -0.09 2.10
C TYR A 217 -12.67 0.49 1.98
N ASN A 218 -12.48 1.70 2.46
CA ASN A 218 -11.16 2.22 2.79
C ASN A 218 -10.65 1.55 4.07
N VAL A 219 -9.41 1.06 4.04
CA VAL A 219 -8.70 0.49 5.21
C VAL A 219 -7.34 1.15 5.31
N THR A 220 -7.29 2.24 6.04
CA THR A 220 -6.17 3.19 6.01
C THR A 220 -5.76 3.64 7.41
N GLY A 221 -4.59 4.27 7.53
CA GLY A 221 -4.17 4.87 8.80
C GLY A 221 -5.05 6.05 9.20
N GLU A 222 -5.14 6.30 10.50
CA GLU A 222 -5.94 7.39 11.09
C GLU A 222 -5.07 8.53 11.64
N GLU A 223 -3.76 8.36 11.71
CA GLU A 223 -2.83 9.47 11.94
C GLU A 223 -2.61 10.22 10.62
N TRP A 224 -3.36 11.29 10.45
CA TRP A 224 -3.20 12.20 9.32
C TRP A 224 -2.07 13.19 9.63
N MET A 225 -0.94 12.98 9.02
CA MET A 225 0.25 13.78 9.30
C MET A 225 0.75 14.49 8.04
N THR A 226 1.40 15.63 8.22
CA THR A 226 2.16 16.26 7.15
C THR A 226 3.37 15.41 6.80
N TRP A 227 3.92 15.55 5.60
CA TRP A 227 5.17 14.86 5.26
C TRP A 227 6.33 15.26 6.17
N ASN A 228 6.34 16.50 6.67
CA ASN A 228 7.34 16.91 7.67
C ASN A 228 7.18 16.08 8.95
N ARG A 229 5.95 15.97 9.49
CA ARG A 229 5.67 15.13 10.69
C ARG A 229 5.96 13.65 10.44
N TYR A 230 5.69 13.16 9.23
CA TYR A 230 6.03 11.80 8.82
C TYR A 230 7.53 11.51 8.98
N HIS A 231 8.40 12.42 8.51
CA HIS A 231 9.85 12.28 8.63
C HIS A 231 10.34 12.44 10.08
N GLU A 232 9.74 13.34 10.87
CA GLU A 232 9.98 13.44 12.31
C GLU A 232 9.70 12.12 13.01
N GLY A 233 8.55 11.50 12.73
CA GLY A 233 8.17 10.21 13.31
C GLY A 233 9.14 9.08 12.94
N VAL A 234 9.72 9.11 11.74
CA VAL A 234 10.78 8.15 11.36
C VAL A 234 12.05 8.40 12.19
N ALA A 235 12.49 9.65 12.37
CA ALA A 235 13.64 9.98 13.19
C ALA A 235 13.43 9.57 14.67
N GLU A 236 12.23 9.83 15.22
CA GLU A 236 11.83 9.36 16.56
C GLU A 236 11.92 7.84 16.68
N ALA A 237 11.40 7.12 15.70
CA ALA A 237 11.43 5.66 15.68
C ALA A 237 12.85 5.09 15.64
N LEU A 238 13.75 5.76 14.92
CA LEU A 238 15.16 5.40 14.82
C LEU A 238 15.99 5.83 16.04
N GLY A 239 15.45 6.70 16.91
CA GLY A 239 16.18 7.28 18.04
C GLY A 239 17.30 8.20 17.62
N VAL A 240 17.17 8.90 16.48
CA VAL A 240 18.17 9.84 15.96
C VAL A 240 17.60 11.26 15.86
N PRO A 241 18.44 12.30 15.92
CA PRO A 241 17.99 13.66 15.59
C PRO A 241 17.43 13.72 14.18
N LEU A 242 16.36 14.50 13.97
CA LEU A 242 15.81 14.73 12.63
C LEU A 242 16.88 15.41 11.75
N PRO A 243 17.31 14.82 10.64
CA PRO A 243 18.17 15.48 9.69
C PRO A 243 17.48 16.69 9.05
N ARG A 244 18.26 17.58 8.47
CA ARG A 244 17.73 18.74 7.75
C ARG A 244 16.82 18.27 6.59
N LEU A 245 15.59 18.75 6.53
CA LEU A 245 14.65 18.54 5.44
C LEU A 245 14.92 19.57 4.34
N VAL A 246 15.06 19.09 3.10
CA VAL A 246 15.30 19.92 1.91
C VAL A 246 14.05 19.86 1.04
N HIS A 247 13.28 20.93 1.05
CA HIS A 247 12.02 21.03 0.34
C HIS A 247 12.25 21.43 -1.13
N ILE A 248 11.73 20.63 -2.05
CA ILE A 248 11.82 20.88 -3.49
C ILE A 248 10.41 20.82 -4.07
N PRO A 249 9.93 21.87 -4.77
CA PRO A 249 8.62 21.86 -5.41
C PRO A 249 8.43 20.68 -6.37
N ALA A 250 7.22 20.08 -6.40
CA ALA A 250 6.96 18.87 -7.19
C ALA A 250 7.12 19.10 -8.71
N ASP A 251 6.81 20.30 -9.21
CA ASP A 251 7.00 20.72 -10.60
C ASP A 251 8.49 20.82 -10.97
N VAL A 252 9.34 21.28 -10.04
CA VAL A 252 10.80 21.28 -10.21
C VAL A 252 11.33 19.84 -10.21
N MET A 253 10.84 18.99 -9.30
CA MET A 253 11.19 17.56 -9.29
C MET A 253 10.87 16.87 -10.63
N ALA A 254 9.72 17.23 -11.23
CA ALA A 254 9.32 16.72 -12.54
C ALA A 254 10.31 17.11 -13.67
N GLN A 255 10.95 18.27 -13.57
CA GLN A 255 11.96 18.73 -14.53
C GLN A 255 13.34 18.09 -14.26
N ILE A 256 13.72 17.93 -12.99
CA ILE A 256 15.04 17.41 -12.59
C ILE A 256 15.18 15.92 -12.92
N ALA A 257 14.26 15.08 -12.46
CA ALA A 257 14.35 13.63 -12.58
C ALA A 257 12.96 12.98 -12.53
N PRO A 258 12.13 13.11 -13.58
CA PRO A 258 10.72 12.68 -13.56
C PRO A 258 10.56 11.20 -13.23
N LYS A 259 11.51 10.33 -13.59
CA LYS A 259 11.46 8.90 -13.28
C LYS A 259 11.75 8.60 -11.81
N ARG A 260 12.69 9.31 -11.20
CA ARG A 260 13.06 9.14 -9.78
C ARG A 260 12.00 9.70 -8.82
N PHE A 261 11.35 10.79 -9.22
CA PHE A 261 10.32 11.47 -8.44
C PHE A 261 8.88 11.15 -8.89
N SER A 262 8.69 10.14 -9.75
CA SER A 262 7.37 9.83 -10.33
C SER A 262 6.26 9.71 -9.30
N ILE A 263 6.50 9.02 -8.19
CA ILE A 263 5.49 8.83 -7.14
C ILE A 263 5.14 10.13 -6.40
N SER A 264 6.12 11.01 -6.19
CA SER A 264 5.87 12.33 -5.60
C SER A 264 5.05 13.22 -6.52
N ILE A 265 5.31 13.14 -7.83
CA ILE A 265 4.62 13.92 -8.86
C ILE A 265 3.19 13.41 -9.06
N GLU A 266 3.01 12.10 -9.10
CA GLU A 266 1.72 11.49 -9.42
C GLU A 266 0.79 11.38 -8.20
N ILE A 267 1.35 11.15 -6.99
CA ILE A 267 0.57 10.76 -5.81
C ILE A 267 0.86 11.68 -4.62
N PHE A 268 2.12 11.81 -4.17
CA PHE A 268 2.42 12.37 -2.85
C PHE A 268 2.20 13.88 -2.74
N GLN A 269 2.17 14.62 -3.86
CA GLN A 269 1.87 16.04 -3.86
C GLN A 269 0.40 16.36 -3.53
N TYR A 270 -0.48 15.36 -3.47
CA TYR A 270 -1.90 15.53 -3.15
C TYR A 270 -2.21 14.97 -1.76
N PRO A 271 -3.11 15.60 -0.98
CA PRO A 271 -3.54 15.05 0.29
C PRO A 271 -4.12 13.65 0.12
N SER A 272 -3.67 12.71 0.94
CA SER A 272 -4.02 11.29 0.87
C SER A 272 -4.48 10.81 2.23
N ILE A 273 -5.65 11.32 2.65
CA ILE A 273 -6.33 11.02 3.92
C ILE A 273 -7.74 10.51 3.65
N PHE A 274 -8.16 9.50 4.37
CA PHE A 274 -9.33 8.70 4.05
C PHE A 274 -10.26 8.53 5.25
N ASP A 275 -11.55 8.37 4.99
CA ASP A 275 -12.58 8.07 5.99
C ASP A 275 -12.74 6.55 6.12
N ASN A 276 -12.48 6.01 7.31
CA ASN A 276 -12.60 4.59 7.61
C ASN A 276 -13.93 4.20 8.30
N ARG A 277 -14.84 5.16 8.53
CA ARG A 277 -16.06 4.92 9.32
C ARG A 277 -16.91 3.76 8.80
N ALA A 278 -16.96 3.54 7.49
CA ALA A 278 -17.66 2.40 6.92
C ALA A 278 -17.01 1.07 7.34
N ALA A 279 -15.68 0.97 7.23
CA ALA A 279 -14.94 -0.22 7.67
C ALA A 279 -15.02 -0.42 9.20
N GLN A 280 -15.01 0.64 9.98
CA GLN A 280 -15.18 0.57 11.44
C GLN A 280 -16.57 0.03 11.82
N ALA A 281 -17.63 0.59 11.21
CA ALA A 281 -19.01 0.21 11.52
C ALA A 281 -19.37 -1.21 11.08
N ASP A 282 -18.98 -1.58 9.85
CA ASP A 282 -19.41 -2.84 9.27
C ASP A 282 -18.44 -4.00 9.53
N LEU A 283 -17.12 -3.73 9.59
CA LEU A 283 -16.08 -4.76 9.65
C LEU A 283 -15.39 -4.83 11.02
N GLY A 284 -15.66 -3.89 11.91
CA GLY A 284 -14.92 -3.76 13.18
C GLY A 284 -13.44 -3.41 12.94
N PHE A 285 -13.15 -2.66 11.87
CA PHE A 285 -11.79 -2.18 11.60
C PHE A 285 -11.32 -1.25 12.71
N GLU A 286 -10.11 -1.45 13.20
CA GLU A 286 -9.48 -0.62 14.22
C GLU A 286 -8.04 -0.29 13.83
N TYR A 287 -7.69 0.99 13.87
CA TYR A 287 -6.32 1.45 13.77
C TYR A 287 -5.67 1.45 15.16
N THR A 288 -4.71 0.58 15.39
CA THR A 288 -4.13 0.35 16.73
C THR A 288 -2.61 0.48 16.78
N ILE A 289 -1.93 0.55 15.65
CA ILE A 289 -0.48 0.66 15.59
C ILE A 289 -0.11 2.07 15.13
N PRO A 290 0.28 2.97 16.07
CA PRO A 290 0.71 4.33 15.76
C PRO A 290 1.93 4.34 14.84
N TRP A 291 2.09 5.43 14.06
CA TRP A 291 3.13 5.58 13.07
C TRP A 291 4.53 5.25 13.59
N VAL A 292 4.94 5.89 14.68
CA VAL A 292 6.29 5.69 15.26
C VAL A 292 6.53 4.24 15.67
N GLU A 293 5.52 3.59 16.27
CA GLU A 293 5.62 2.19 16.67
C GLU A 293 5.71 1.24 15.46
N GLY A 294 4.90 1.47 14.45
CA GLY A 294 4.93 0.67 13.21
C GLY A 294 6.25 0.83 12.47
N VAL A 295 6.82 2.05 12.44
CA VAL A 295 8.16 2.30 11.86
C VAL A 295 9.23 1.52 12.64
N LYS A 296 9.22 1.54 13.98
CA LYS A 296 10.16 0.76 14.80
C LYS A 296 10.15 -0.72 14.42
N ARG A 297 8.96 -1.33 14.31
CA ARG A 297 8.80 -2.73 13.92
C ARG A 297 9.35 -3.01 12.52
N THR A 298 9.00 -2.14 11.57
CA THR A 298 9.45 -2.27 10.17
C THR A 298 10.95 -2.20 10.07
N VAL A 299 11.56 -1.21 10.73
CA VAL A 299 13.03 -1.02 10.71
C VAL A 299 13.75 -2.16 11.42
N ALA A 300 13.25 -2.61 12.57
CA ALA A 300 13.82 -3.76 13.26
C ALA A 300 13.82 -5.03 12.38
N TRP A 301 12.76 -5.22 11.60
CA TRP A 301 12.70 -6.30 10.63
C TRP A 301 13.73 -6.12 9.50
N LEU A 302 13.85 -4.92 8.95
CA LEU A 302 14.81 -4.61 7.89
C LEU A 302 16.26 -4.83 8.36
N ASP A 303 16.59 -4.40 9.58
CA ASP A 303 17.91 -4.62 10.20
C ASP A 303 18.21 -6.12 10.38
N ALA A 304 17.27 -6.86 10.95
CA ALA A 304 17.43 -8.30 11.19
C ALA A 304 17.64 -9.11 9.90
N HIS A 305 17.20 -8.57 8.76
CA HIS A 305 17.32 -9.24 7.45
C HIS A 305 18.37 -8.59 6.52
N GLY A 306 19.15 -7.62 7.01
CA GLY A 306 20.18 -6.93 6.21
C GLY A 306 19.61 -6.25 4.96
N LYS A 307 18.41 -5.63 5.07
CA LYS A 307 17.68 -5.04 3.95
C LYS A 307 17.84 -3.53 3.82
N ILE A 308 18.63 -2.89 4.69
CA ILE A 308 18.90 -1.47 4.60
C ILE A 308 20.12 -1.25 3.69
N GLU A 309 19.88 -0.58 2.56
CA GLU A 309 20.90 -0.26 1.56
C GLU A 309 21.81 0.87 2.06
N ASN A 310 23.08 0.80 1.71
CA ASN A 310 24.05 1.87 2.03
C ASN A 310 23.79 3.11 1.15
N SER A 311 23.46 4.22 1.76
CA SER A 311 23.17 5.48 1.06
C SER A 311 24.41 6.12 0.40
N ASP A 312 25.63 5.73 0.79
CA ASP A 312 26.86 6.25 0.21
C ASP A 312 27.13 5.69 -1.20
N GLU A 313 26.43 4.60 -1.58
CA GLU A 313 26.54 3.97 -2.89
C GLU A 313 25.67 4.64 -3.96
N ASP A 314 24.68 5.48 -3.57
CA ASP A 314 23.86 6.25 -4.50
C ASP A 314 23.96 7.76 -4.19
N PRO A 315 24.83 8.51 -4.90
CA PRO A 315 25.04 9.93 -4.67
C PRO A 315 23.93 10.83 -5.21
N PHE A 316 22.82 10.26 -5.68
CA PHE A 316 21.76 11.02 -6.37
C PHE A 316 21.18 12.12 -5.47
N ASP A 317 20.78 11.79 -4.24
CA ASP A 317 20.19 12.74 -3.30
C ASP A 317 21.16 13.88 -2.98
N ASP A 318 22.42 13.55 -2.72
CA ASP A 318 23.44 14.56 -2.38
C ASP A 318 23.65 15.53 -3.55
N ARG A 319 23.73 15.02 -4.79
CA ARG A 319 23.88 15.86 -6.00
C ARG A 319 22.67 16.75 -6.25
N VAL A 320 21.46 16.23 -6.05
CA VAL A 320 20.23 17.02 -6.20
C VAL A 320 20.19 18.14 -5.17
N ILE A 321 20.48 17.83 -3.91
CA ILE A 321 20.51 18.80 -2.81
C ILE A 321 21.54 19.90 -3.08
N GLU A 322 22.79 19.53 -3.40
CA GLU A 322 23.86 20.48 -3.73
C GLU A 322 23.48 21.41 -4.89
N ALA A 323 22.91 20.84 -5.96
CA ALA A 323 22.48 21.63 -7.12
C ALA A 323 21.35 22.59 -6.74
N TRP A 324 20.34 22.11 -6.00
CA TRP A 324 19.19 22.90 -5.56
C TRP A 324 19.63 24.10 -4.72
N GLU A 325 20.46 23.87 -3.71
CA GLU A 325 20.97 24.91 -2.80
C GLU A 325 21.85 25.95 -3.53
N ARG A 326 22.74 25.48 -4.40
CA ARG A 326 23.58 26.38 -5.22
C ARG A 326 22.74 27.30 -6.09
N HIS A 327 21.72 26.75 -6.78
CA HIS A 327 20.86 27.57 -7.63
C HIS A 327 19.96 28.51 -6.81
N GLY A 328 19.44 28.07 -5.67
CA GLY A 328 18.69 28.93 -4.77
C GLY A 328 19.51 30.12 -4.24
N LYS A 329 20.79 29.89 -3.90
CA LYS A 329 21.71 30.94 -3.47
C LYS A 329 22.01 31.92 -4.61
N MET A 330 22.29 31.42 -5.82
CA MET A 330 22.53 32.27 -7.00
C MET A 330 21.32 33.16 -7.31
N LEU A 331 20.11 32.59 -7.26
CA LEU A 331 18.87 33.34 -7.51
C LEU A 331 18.67 34.43 -6.44
N ALA A 332 18.90 34.12 -5.16
CA ALA A 332 18.80 35.08 -4.06
C ALA A 332 19.79 36.23 -4.21
N GLU A 333 21.04 35.94 -4.61
CA GLU A 333 22.09 36.96 -4.86
C GLU A 333 21.73 37.86 -6.05
N GLU A 334 21.22 37.26 -7.14
CA GLU A 334 20.81 38.01 -8.36
C GLU A 334 19.64 38.97 -8.08
N LEU A 335 18.67 38.55 -7.24
CA LEU A 335 17.47 39.33 -6.96
C LEU A 335 17.59 40.26 -5.74
N ALA A 336 18.65 40.17 -4.95
CA ALA A 336 18.83 40.97 -3.74
C ALA A 336 18.71 42.49 -3.98
N ALA A 337 19.13 42.97 -5.14
CA ALA A 337 19.04 44.39 -5.51
C ALA A 337 17.59 44.84 -5.83
N LEU A 338 16.65 43.91 -6.04
CA LEU A 338 15.25 44.23 -6.33
C LEU A 338 14.39 44.34 -5.06
N ASP A 339 14.91 43.87 -3.93
CA ASP A 339 14.22 43.86 -2.62
C ASP A 339 14.75 44.99 -1.69
N ALA A 340 15.69 45.80 -2.17
CA ALA A 340 16.28 46.95 -1.48
C ALA A 340 15.61 48.27 -1.92
#